data_9855475eb6f7ffa9dfbd668b0c521779
#
_entry.id   9855475eb6f7ffa9dfbd668b0c521779
#
_cell.length_a   1.000
_cell.length_b   1.000
_cell.length_c   1.000
_cell.angle_alpha   90.00
_cell.angle_beta   90.00
_cell.angle_gamma   90.00
#
_symmetry.space_group_name_H-M   'P 1'
#
loop_
_entity.id
_entity.type
_entity.pdbx_description
1 polymer ?
#
loop_
_entity_poly.entity_id
_entity_poly.type
_entity_poly.pdbx_seq_one_letter_code
_entity_poly.pdbx_strand_id
1 'polypeptide(L)'
;MANFSEKGQFAFELALKYFKTGSFSAKELSEVSGEKIAAATLTGIVNKGYMTKEAGTPVKYRFVDDIDELLAMDSEDGKKGCDKTHLEQAKAAKKNEFYTMVTDVEMECSKYRQQFRGKRIFCNCNDGEEHSAFWDYFRKNFDAFGLDRLTAISYKEKNGCGVKREIRTETFVDEDTFTTTILTGDGGFESEESLAVLDECDIVITNPPFSEFRAFVSLLLKSGKKFLIIGNNNAVSYKEIFTPIKNEEMRLGYSANKTMTFMMPMSYEGELTDEGKMKTGKVPAISWFTNLTTKKMEEPIILTATYDNDTNRRENYEKYDSYDAINVDRVENIPKDYDGVMGVPITYLGKHCPSQFEIIGLMASTTKDEINFGYPYINGVKKYARVLIKRKSMDESYLY
;
A
#
# COMPACT_ATOMS: atom_id res chain seq x y z
N MET A 1 -22.11 1.60 -6.36
CA MET A 1 -23.22 2.37 -6.98
C MET A 1 -23.06 3.84 -6.64
N ALA A 2 -23.29 4.70 -7.59
CA ALA A 2 -23.21 6.13 -7.39
C ALA A 2 -24.11 6.55 -6.22
N ASN A 3 -23.62 7.48 -5.40
CA ASN A 3 -24.32 7.94 -4.20
C ASN A 3 -25.39 8.97 -4.58
N PHE A 4 -26.50 8.50 -5.13
CA PHE A 4 -27.69 9.30 -5.39
C PHE A 4 -28.55 9.44 -4.12
N SER A 5 -29.42 10.45 -4.08
CA SER A 5 -30.55 10.43 -3.15
C SER A 5 -31.49 9.26 -3.49
N GLU A 6 -32.32 8.80 -2.57
CA GLU A 6 -33.28 7.70 -2.83
C GLU A 6 -34.07 7.91 -4.12
N LYS A 7 -34.57 9.13 -4.34
CA LYS A 7 -35.27 9.51 -5.57
C LYS A 7 -34.37 9.50 -6.82
N GLY A 8 -33.09 9.85 -6.66
CA GLY A 8 -32.13 9.81 -7.74
C GLY A 8 -31.75 8.38 -8.11
N GLN A 9 -31.60 7.52 -7.13
CA GLN A 9 -31.32 6.10 -7.32
C GLN A 9 -32.49 5.40 -8.04
N PHE A 10 -33.70 5.63 -7.58
CA PHE A 10 -34.91 5.11 -8.23
C PHE A 10 -35.05 5.56 -9.69
N ALA A 11 -34.85 6.84 -9.95
CA ALA A 11 -34.94 7.39 -11.33
C ALA A 11 -33.84 6.82 -12.24
N PHE A 12 -32.62 6.60 -11.71
CA PHE A 12 -31.50 6.04 -12.43
C PHE A 12 -31.75 4.57 -12.81
N GLU A 13 -32.13 3.74 -11.85
CA GLU A 13 -32.42 2.32 -12.07
C GLU A 13 -33.56 2.10 -13.07
N LEU A 14 -34.59 2.91 -12.95
CA LEU A 14 -35.73 2.88 -13.86
C LEU A 14 -35.32 3.27 -15.29
N ALA A 15 -34.55 4.36 -15.43
CA ALA A 15 -34.06 4.82 -16.74
C ALA A 15 -33.15 3.77 -17.37
N LEU A 16 -32.27 3.14 -16.58
CA LEU A 16 -31.37 2.09 -17.04
C LEU A 16 -32.14 0.85 -17.53
N LYS A 17 -33.23 0.51 -16.87
CA LYS A 17 -34.07 -0.63 -17.23
C LYS A 17 -34.84 -0.42 -18.54
N TYR A 18 -35.34 0.77 -18.77
CA TYR A 18 -36.29 1.05 -19.88
C TYR A 18 -35.69 1.84 -21.04
N PHE A 19 -34.66 2.64 -20.82
CA PHE A 19 -34.10 3.60 -21.78
C PHE A 19 -32.59 3.51 -21.96
N LYS A 20 -31.99 2.37 -21.68
CA LYS A 20 -30.52 2.18 -21.70
C LYS A 20 -29.87 2.61 -23.03
N THR A 21 -30.51 2.34 -24.15
CA THR A 21 -30.00 2.57 -25.51
C THR A 21 -30.63 3.73 -26.24
N GLY A 22 -31.52 4.47 -25.59
CA GLY A 22 -32.28 5.57 -26.21
C GLY A 22 -32.29 6.85 -25.40
N SER A 23 -32.79 7.94 -26.00
CA SER A 23 -33.04 9.19 -25.29
C SER A 23 -34.49 9.24 -24.78
N PHE A 24 -34.66 9.83 -23.59
CA PHE A 24 -35.96 9.95 -22.94
C PHE A 24 -36.11 11.29 -22.24
N SER A 25 -37.34 11.71 -21.97
CA SER A 25 -37.67 12.90 -21.17
C SER A 25 -38.08 12.51 -19.74
N ALA A 26 -38.09 13.48 -18.84
CA ALA A 26 -38.59 13.27 -17.48
C ALA A 26 -40.06 12.86 -17.46
N LYS A 27 -40.83 13.27 -18.48
CA LYS A 27 -42.23 12.90 -18.64
C LYS A 27 -42.38 11.42 -19.01
N GLU A 28 -41.64 10.96 -20.02
CA GLU A 28 -41.65 9.55 -20.45
C GLU A 28 -41.22 8.61 -19.32
N LEU A 29 -40.19 8.99 -18.53
CA LEU A 29 -39.78 8.22 -17.39
C LEU A 29 -40.83 8.18 -16.26
N SER A 30 -41.55 9.30 -16.06
CA SER A 30 -42.65 9.39 -15.09
C SER A 30 -43.86 8.55 -15.52
N GLU A 31 -44.14 8.47 -16.81
CA GLU A 31 -45.21 7.63 -17.37
C GLU A 31 -44.95 6.14 -17.14
N VAL A 32 -43.70 5.71 -17.29
CA VAL A 32 -43.29 4.31 -17.07
C VAL A 32 -43.30 3.96 -15.58
N SER A 33 -42.95 4.91 -14.72
CA SER A 33 -42.88 4.66 -13.26
C SER A 33 -44.24 4.73 -12.55
N GLY A 34 -45.20 5.43 -13.14
CA GLY A 34 -46.44 5.84 -12.45
C GLY A 34 -46.23 6.93 -11.39
N GLU A 35 -44.98 7.41 -11.18
CA GLU A 35 -44.60 8.44 -10.21
C GLU A 35 -43.99 9.65 -10.92
N LYS A 36 -44.22 10.85 -10.36
CA LYS A 36 -43.68 12.09 -10.92
C LYS A 36 -42.16 12.20 -10.68
N ILE A 37 -41.36 12.06 -11.73
CA ILE A 37 -39.92 12.27 -11.71
C ILE A 37 -39.60 13.69 -12.21
N ALA A 38 -38.94 14.46 -11.34
CA ALA A 38 -38.60 15.85 -11.66
C ALA A 38 -37.35 15.90 -12.58
N ALA A 39 -37.34 16.83 -13.53
CA ALA A 39 -36.18 17.09 -14.39
C ALA A 39 -34.90 17.44 -13.58
N ALA A 40 -35.05 18.06 -12.41
CA ALA A 40 -33.94 18.33 -11.50
C ALA A 40 -33.26 17.04 -10.99
N THR A 41 -34.02 15.96 -10.79
CA THR A 41 -33.50 14.65 -10.40
C THR A 41 -32.57 14.06 -11.48
N LEU A 42 -33.02 14.14 -12.75
CA LEU A 42 -32.22 13.68 -13.89
C LEU A 42 -31.02 14.59 -14.14
N THR A 43 -31.12 15.88 -13.91
CA THR A 43 -29.97 16.81 -13.97
C THR A 43 -28.91 16.43 -12.90
N GLY A 44 -29.32 15.95 -11.73
CA GLY A 44 -28.43 15.42 -10.73
C GLY A 44 -27.61 14.19 -11.20
N ILE A 45 -28.22 13.34 -12.05
CA ILE A 45 -27.57 12.17 -12.66
C ILE A 45 -26.60 12.61 -13.77
N VAL A 46 -26.99 13.62 -14.58
CA VAL A 46 -26.13 14.24 -15.59
C VAL A 46 -24.88 14.86 -14.96
N ASN A 47 -25.02 15.58 -13.86
CA ASN A 47 -23.90 16.20 -13.14
C ASN A 47 -22.91 15.18 -12.55
N LYS A 48 -23.31 13.93 -12.45
CA LYS A 48 -22.46 12.83 -12.02
C LYS A 48 -21.82 12.04 -13.17
N GLY A 49 -22.08 12.46 -14.41
CA GLY A 49 -21.44 11.89 -15.60
C GLY A 49 -22.07 10.62 -16.17
N TYR A 50 -23.23 10.15 -15.65
CA TYR A 50 -23.89 8.92 -16.15
C TYR A 50 -24.81 9.17 -17.32
N MET A 51 -25.26 10.40 -17.52
CA MET A 51 -26.15 10.81 -18.61
C MET A 51 -25.68 12.12 -19.22
N THR A 52 -26.07 12.31 -20.46
CA THR A 52 -26.00 13.61 -21.17
C THR A 52 -27.40 14.22 -21.30
N LYS A 53 -27.43 15.55 -21.41
CA LYS A 53 -28.66 16.32 -21.59
C LYS A 53 -28.67 16.94 -22.96
N GLU A 54 -29.71 16.63 -23.75
CA GLU A 54 -29.91 17.19 -25.08
C GLU A 54 -30.85 18.39 -24.99
N ALA A 55 -30.48 19.51 -25.64
CA ALA A 55 -31.29 20.71 -25.68
C ALA A 55 -32.52 20.47 -26.56
N GLY A 56 -33.71 20.81 -26.06
CA GLY A 56 -34.96 20.64 -26.79
C GLY A 56 -36.19 20.88 -25.90
N THR A 57 -37.39 20.90 -26.52
CA THR A 57 -38.64 20.98 -25.77
C THR A 57 -39.53 19.79 -26.19
N PRO A 58 -39.66 18.72 -25.37
CA PRO A 58 -39.09 18.56 -24.03
C PRO A 58 -37.57 18.27 -24.05
N VAL A 59 -36.87 18.59 -22.94
CA VAL A 59 -35.48 18.23 -22.73
C VAL A 59 -35.36 16.72 -22.67
N LYS A 60 -34.41 16.17 -23.40
CA LYS A 60 -34.12 14.73 -23.40
C LYS A 60 -32.82 14.41 -22.66
N TYR A 61 -32.73 13.18 -22.13
CA TYR A 61 -31.61 12.63 -21.42
C TYR A 61 -31.22 11.32 -22.08
N ARG A 62 -29.95 11.04 -22.15
CA ARG A 62 -29.40 9.80 -22.70
C ARG A 62 -28.24 9.32 -21.82
N PHE A 63 -28.10 8.02 -21.64
CA PHE A 63 -26.92 7.47 -21.01
C PHE A 63 -25.67 7.74 -21.85
N VAL A 64 -24.52 7.88 -21.20
CA VAL A 64 -23.23 7.97 -21.89
C VAL A 64 -22.93 6.63 -22.58
N ASP A 65 -22.13 6.65 -23.64
CA ASP A 65 -21.91 5.45 -24.47
C ASP A 65 -21.12 4.36 -23.72
N ASP A 66 -20.35 4.72 -22.69
CA ASP A 66 -19.56 3.87 -21.80
C ASP A 66 -20.27 3.53 -20.47
N ILE A 67 -21.61 3.64 -20.41
CA ILE A 67 -22.41 3.44 -19.19
C ILE A 67 -22.17 2.07 -18.54
N ASP A 68 -21.97 1.01 -19.31
CA ASP A 68 -21.72 -0.32 -18.77
C ASP A 68 -20.35 -0.43 -18.11
N GLU A 69 -19.35 0.26 -18.64
CA GLU A 69 -18.03 0.37 -18.02
C GLU A 69 -18.09 1.17 -16.72
N LEU A 70 -18.83 2.30 -16.72
CA LEU A 70 -19.02 3.11 -15.53
C LEU A 70 -19.77 2.36 -14.42
N LEU A 71 -20.79 1.56 -14.77
CA LEU A 71 -21.53 0.73 -13.81
C LEU A 71 -20.69 -0.42 -13.25
N ALA A 72 -19.83 -1.02 -14.06
CA ALA A 72 -18.90 -2.03 -13.61
C ALA A 72 -17.88 -1.45 -12.62
N MET A 73 -17.41 -0.23 -12.87
CA MET A 73 -16.54 0.52 -11.95
C MET A 73 -17.22 0.87 -10.62
N ASP A 74 -18.50 1.25 -10.64
CA ASP A 74 -19.28 1.62 -9.45
C ASP A 74 -19.71 0.42 -8.59
N SER A 75 -19.81 -0.77 -9.17
CA SER A 75 -20.19 -1.99 -8.42
C SER A 75 -19.08 -2.47 -7.49
N GLU A 76 -17.85 -2.04 -7.71
CA GLU A 76 -16.69 -2.34 -6.84
C GLU A 76 -16.44 -1.27 -5.76
N ASP A 77 -17.08 -0.08 -5.85
CA ASP A 77 -16.80 1.06 -4.97
C ASP A 77 -17.99 1.47 -4.08
N GLY A 78 -18.12 0.80 -2.96
CA GLY A 78 -18.97 1.24 -1.84
C GLY A 78 -18.23 2.09 -0.81
N LYS A 79 -17.35 3.03 -1.17
CA LYS A 79 -16.77 4.01 -0.22
C LYS A 79 -16.34 5.31 -0.89
N LYS A 80 -16.92 6.40 -0.41
CA LYS A 80 -16.55 7.79 -0.72
C LYS A 80 -15.23 8.22 -0.11
N GLY A 81 -14.49 9.02 -0.87
CA GLY A 81 -13.70 10.15 -0.36
C GLY A 81 -12.22 9.89 -0.24
N CYS A 82 -11.53 10.04 -1.35
CA CYS A 82 -10.21 10.65 -1.52
C CYS A 82 -9.86 10.56 -3.01
N ASP A 83 -9.09 11.49 -3.52
CA ASP A 83 -8.62 11.45 -4.91
C ASP A 83 -8.16 10.04 -5.27
N LYS A 84 -8.65 9.50 -6.39
CA LYS A 84 -8.22 8.19 -6.89
C LYS A 84 -6.72 8.24 -7.09
N THR A 85 -6.00 7.59 -6.20
CA THR A 85 -4.54 7.50 -6.28
C THR A 85 -4.17 6.68 -7.51
N HIS A 86 -2.99 6.90 -8.07
CA HIS A 86 -2.43 6.09 -9.17
C HIS A 86 -2.56 4.58 -8.92
N LEU A 87 -2.56 4.17 -7.65
CA LEU A 87 -2.73 2.78 -7.21
C LEU A 87 -4.15 2.23 -7.47
N GLU A 88 -5.19 3.08 -7.32
CA GLU A 88 -6.58 2.69 -7.59
C GLU A 88 -6.85 2.63 -9.10
N GLN A 89 -6.23 3.53 -9.86
CA GLN A 89 -6.23 3.49 -11.32
C GLN A 89 -5.53 2.23 -11.85
N ALA A 90 -4.42 1.81 -11.23
CA ALA A 90 -3.71 0.57 -11.55
C ALA A 90 -4.58 -0.67 -11.31
N LYS A 91 -5.30 -0.73 -10.19
CA LYS A 91 -6.24 -1.82 -9.87
C LYS A 91 -7.37 -1.89 -10.89
N ALA A 92 -7.98 -0.74 -11.25
CA ALA A 92 -9.06 -0.67 -12.24
C ALA A 92 -8.61 -1.11 -13.64
N ALA A 93 -7.36 -0.80 -14.02
CA ALA A 93 -6.81 -1.17 -15.32
C ALA A 93 -6.26 -2.61 -15.38
N LYS A 94 -6.33 -3.41 -14.29
CA LYS A 94 -5.65 -4.73 -14.14
C LYS A 94 -4.16 -4.69 -14.51
N LYS A 95 -3.52 -3.51 -14.44
CA LYS A 95 -2.11 -3.27 -14.72
C LYS A 95 -1.46 -2.82 -13.42
N ASN A 96 -1.17 -3.76 -12.51
CA ASN A 96 -0.52 -3.50 -11.22
C ASN A 96 1.02 -3.40 -11.34
N GLU A 97 1.55 -3.15 -12.52
CA GLU A 97 2.99 -3.13 -12.76
C GLU A 97 3.54 -1.72 -12.57
N PHE A 98 3.91 -1.42 -11.34
CA PHE A 98 4.77 -0.30 -10.99
C PHE A 98 6.21 -0.81 -10.89
N TYR A 99 7.05 -0.41 -11.82
CA TYR A 99 8.45 -0.80 -11.81
C TYR A 99 9.24 0.10 -10.86
N THR A 100 9.93 -0.53 -9.93
CA THR A 100 10.73 0.16 -8.92
C THR A 100 11.92 0.87 -9.57
N MET A 101 12.26 2.06 -9.08
CA MET A 101 13.47 2.76 -9.52
C MET A 101 14.69 2.19 -8.81
N VAL A 102 15.80 2.00 -9.56
CA VAL A 102 17.08 1.54 -9.00
C VAL A 102 17.56 2.47 -7.88
N THR A 103 17.32 3.76 -7.98
CA THR A 103 17.66 4.76 -6.95
C THR A 103 16.95 4.53 -5.62
N ASP A 104 15.70 4.09 -5.62
CA ASP A 104 14.96 3.76 -4.40
C ASP A 104 15.46 2.45 -3.79
N VAL A 105 15.82 1.46 -4.62
CA VAL A 105 16.48 0.21 -4.18
C VAL A 105 17.83 0.53 -3.53
N GLU A 106 18.66 1.34 -4.16
CA GLU A 106 19.96 1.75 -3.63
C GLU A 106 19.83 2.51 -2.32
N MET A 107 18.91 3.48 -2.24
CA MET A 107 18.69 4.29 -1.04
C MET A 107 18.37 3.44 0.17
N GLU A 108 17.55 2.40 0.01
CA GLU A 108 17.17 1.49 1.09
C GLU A 108 18.24 0.42 1.32
N CYS A 109 18.59 -0.36 0.30
CA CYS A 109 19.46 -1.53 0.43
C CYS A 109 20.88 -1.19 0.91
N SER A 110 21.40 0.00 0.56
CA SER A 110 22.71 0.47 1.05
C SER A 110 22.83 0.48 2.57
N LYS A 111 21.70 0.61 3.30
CA LYS A 111 21.67 0.64 4.78
C LYS A 111 21.87 -0.73 5.42
N TYR A 112 21.64 -1.79 4.65
CA TYR A 112 21.74 -3.19 5.10
C TYR A 112 22.96 -3.91 4.51
N ARG A 113 23.85 -3.22 3.80
CA ARG A 113 24.99 -3.78 3.04
C ARG A 113 25.80 -4.82 3.83
N GLN A 114 26.07 -4.57 5.12
CA GLN A 114 26.84 -5.51 5.95
C GLN A 114 26.12 -6.84 6.18
N GLN A 115 24.79 -6.86 6.13
CA GLN A 115 23.97 -8.04 6.32
C GLN A 115 23.87 -8.91 5.06
N PHE A 116 24.30 -8.39 3.90
CA PHE A 116 24.29 -9.13 2.63
C PHE A 116 25.53 -9.99 2.43
N ARG A 117 26.63 -9.71 3.14
CA ARG A 117 27.90 -10.41 2.94
C ARG A 117 27.78 -11.92 3.20
N GLY A 118 28.20 -12.73 2.22
CA GLY A 118 28.11 -14.19 2.25
C GLY A 118 26.67 -14.71 2.18
N LYS A 119 25.71 -13.91 1.71
CA LYS A 119 24.30 -14.27 1.67
C LYS A 119 23.82 -14.59 0.25
N ARG A 120 22.81 -15.46 0.21
CA ARG A 120 22.08 -15.84 -0.98
C ARG A 120 20.83 -14.96 -1.06
N ILE A 121 20.85 -13.99 -2.00
CA ILE A 121 19.76 -13.05 -2.22
C ILE A 121 18.80 -13.61 -3.25
N PHE A 122 17.51 -13.52 -2.98
CA PHE A 122 16.46 -13.91 -3.89
C PHE A 122 15.54 -12.71 -4.23
N CYS A 123 15.52 -12.33 -5.49
CA CYS A 123 14.60 -11.35 -6.05
C CYS A 123 13.39 -12.11 -6.64
N ASN A 124 12.49 -12.54 -5.76
CA ASN A 124 11.21 -13.13 -6.18
C ASN A 124 10.31 -12.03 -6.73
N CYS A 125 9.37 -12.32 -7.61
CA CYS A 125 8.54 -11.30 -8.27
C CYS A 125 9.39 -10.25 -8.99
N ASN A 126 10.48 -10.68 -9.63
CA ASN A 126 11.34 -9.78 -10.38
C ASN A 126 10.59 -9.21 -11.58
N ASP A 127 10.67 -7.90 -11.77
CA ASP A 127 10.16 -7.24 -12.97
C ASP A 127 10.80 -7.88 -14.21
N GLY A 128 10.09 -7.90 -15.34
CA GLY A 128 10.50 -8.62 -16.55
C GLY A 128 11.93 -8.32 -17.07
N GLU A 129 12.27 -8.86 -18.22
CA GLU A 129 13.65 -8.83 -18.74
C GLU A 129 14.20 -7.43 -18.99
N GLU A 130 13.34 -6.44 -19.29
CA GLU A 130 13.74 -5.09 -19.68
C GLU A 130 13.89 -4.11 -18.50
N HIS A 131 13.23 -4.37 -17.34
CA HIS A 131 13.17 -3.43 -16.23
C HIS A 131 13.26 -4.14 -14.88
N SER A 132 14.46 -4.44 -14.42
CA SER A 132 14.68 -5.18 -13.18
C SER A 132 15.60 -4.43 -12.23
N ALA A 133 15.06 -3.43 -11.52
CA ALA A 133 15.83 -2.60 -10.60
C ALA A 133 16.55 -3.40 -9.52
N PHE A 134 15.91 -4.45 -8.99
CA PHE A 134 16.51 -5.31 -7.96
C PHE A 134 17.65 -6.14 -8.52
N TRP A 135 17.40 -6.84 -9.64
CA TRP A 135 18.42 -7.61 -10.32
C TRP A 135 19.62 -6.76 -10.70
N ASP A 136 19.39 -5.62 -11.35
CA ASP A 136 20.44 -4.73 -11.82
C ASP A 136 21.27 -4.13 -10.66
N TYR A 137 20.59 -3.74 -9.57
CA TYR A 137 21.28 -3.23 -8.39
C TYR A 137 22.19 -4.28 -7.76
N PHE A 138 21.69 -5.49 -7.50
CA PHE A 138 22.47 -6.54 -6.84
C PHE A 138 23.52 -7.15 -7.76
N ARG A 139 23.25 -7.28 -9.06
CA ARG A 139 24.20 -7.75 -10.05
C ARG A 139 25.43 -6.84 -10.13
N LYS A 140 25.23 -5.55 -10.26
CA LYS A 140 26.29 -4.52 -10.29
C LYS A 140 27.08 -4.43 -8.98
N ASN A 141 26.49 -4.80 -7.89
CA ASN A 141 27.12 -4.76 -6.56
C ASN A 141 27.47 -6.15 -6.03
N PHE A 142 27.41 -7.21 -6.83
CA PHE A 142 27.56 -8.59 -6.38
C PHE A 142 28.88 -8.81 -5.61
N ASP A 143 29.99 -8.47 -6.22
CA ASP A 143 31.33 -8.57 -5.61
C ASP A 143 31.51 -7.57 -4.46
N ALA A 144 31.10 -6.31 -4.66
CA ALA A 144 31.24 -5.25 -3.65
C ALA A 144 30.48 -5.56 -2.35
N PHE A 145 29.37 -6.30 -2.42
CA PHE A 145 28.60 -6.75 -1.25
C PHE A 145 29.11 -8.10 -0.74
N GLY A 146 29.94 -8.80 -1.50
CA GLY A 146 30.42 -10.14 -1.19
C GLY A 146 29.29 -11.15 -1.10
N LEU A 147 28.38 -11.14 -2.07
CA LEU A 147 27.25 -12.07 -2.10
C LEU A 147 27.73 -13.48 -2.43
N ASP A 148 27.08 -14.49 -1.84
CA ASP A 148 27.29 -15.89 -2.18
C ASP A 148 26.53 -16.26 -3.46
N ARG A 149 25.25 -15.85 -3.57
CA ARG A 149 24.40 -16.09 -4.71
C ARG A 149 23.38 -14.97 -4.88
N LEU A 150 23.08 -14.64 -6.12
CA LEU A 150 21.95 -13.80 -6.50
C LEU A 150 21.05 -14.60 -7.44
N THR A 151 19.79 -14.77 -7.09
CA THR A 151 18.78 -15.43 -7.91
C THR A 151 17.61 -14.48 -8.12
N ALA A 152 17.12 -14.39 -9.36
CA ALA A 152 15.89 -13.66 -9.69
C ALA A 152 14.96 -14.57 -10.47
N ILE A 153 13.64 -14.51 -10.16
CA ILE A 153 12.60 -15.19 -10.93
C ILE A 153 11.59 -14.15 -11.40
N SER A 154 11.32 -14.14 -12.71
CA SER A 154 10.31 -13.31 -13.35
C SER A 154 9.07 -14.15 -13.64
N TYR A 155 7.90 -13.63 -13.25
CA TYR A 155 6.59 -14.22 -13.53
C TYR A 155 6.18 -13.95 -14.98
N LYS A 156 5.47 -14.90 -15.60
CA LYS A 156 4.92 -14.74 -16.94
C LYS A 156 3.47 -15.19 -17.00
N GLU A 157 2.57 -14.26 -17.31
CA GLU A 157 1.14 -14.52 -17.43
C GLU A 157 0.78 -15.47 -18.60
N LYS A 158 -0.38 -16.12 -18.51
CA LYS A 158 -1.09 -16.80 -19.62
C LYS A 158 -0.31 -17.91 -20.31
N ASN A 159 -0.02 -18.98 -19.58
CA ASN A 159 0.68 -20.17 -20.11
C ASN A 159 2.12 -19.90 -20.59
N GLY A 160 2.73 -18.81 -20.14
CA GLY A 160 4.15 -18.56 -20.33
C GLY A 160 4.99 -19.27 -19.29
N CYS A 161 6.23 -19.59 -19.62
CA CYS A 161 7.20 -20.09 -18.66
C CYS A 161 7.92 -18.91 -17.99
N GLY A 162 8.08 -18.96 -16.66
CA GLY A 162 8.89 -18.02 -15.92
C GLY A 162 10.36 -18.12 -16.30
N VAL A 163 11.15 -17.12 -15.93
CA VAL A 163 12.59 -17.09 -16.22
C VAL A 163 13.35 -16.89 -14.91
N LYS A 164 14.30 -17.81 -14.65
CA LYS A 164 15.25 -17.72 -13.54
C LYS A 164 16.59 -17.23 -14.06
N ARG A 165 17.17 -16.20 -13.42
CA ARG A 165 18.54 -15.76 -13.60
C ARG A 165 19.32 -15.98 -12.32
N GLU A 166 20.60 -16.38 -12.45
CA GLU A 166 21.41 -16.70 -11.29
C GLU A 166 22.87 -16.31 -11.50
N ILE A 167 23.47 -15.71 -10.46
CA ILE A 167 24.90 -15.47 -10.30
C ILE A 167 25.36 -16.23 -9.06
N ARG A 168 26.50 -16.90 -9.15
CA ARG A 168 27.17 -17.60 -8.05
C ARG A 168 28.59 -17.14 -7.91
N THR A 169 29.09 -17.07 -6.70
CA THR A 169 30.48 -16.66 -6.42
C THR A 169 31.49 -17.54 -7.15
N GLU A 170 31.25 -18.86 -7.24
CA GLU A 170 32.20 -19.79 -7.87
C GLU A 170 32.37 -19.57 -9.39
N THR A 171 31.37 -18.97 -10.03
CA THR A 171 31.37 -18.71 -11.49
C THR A 171 31.40 -17.25 -11.87
N PHE A 172 31.45 -16.35 -10.89
CA PHE A 172 31.44 -14.91 -11.10
C PHE A 172 32.77 -14.43 -11.71
N VAL A 173 32.67 -13.77 -12.85
CA VAL A 173 33.79 -13.07 -13.52
C VAL A 173 33.53 -11.57 -13.51
N ASP A 174 32.33 -11.17 -13.92
CA ASP A 174 31.86 -9.80 -13.96
C ASP A 174 30.33 -9.75 -13.82
N GLU A 175 29.76 -8.55 -13.83
CA GLU A 175 28.32 -8.32 -13.67
C GLU A 175 27.46 -8.91 -14.81
N ASP A 176 28.04 -9.22 -15.96
CA ASP A 176 27.35 -9.81 -17.11
C ASP A 176 27.45 -11.34 -17.15
N THR A 177 28.17 -11.94 -16.19
CA THR A 177 28.33 -13.39 -16.06
C THR A 177 27.20 -13.98 -15.22
N PHE A 178 26.11 -14.43 -15.85
CA PHE A 178 25.00 -15.08 -15.20
C PHE A 178 24.38 -16.19 -16.04
N THR A 179 23.72 -17.15 -15.38
CA THR A 179 22.96 -18.20 -16.06
C THR A 179 21.49 -17.79 -16.20
N THR A 180 20.85 -18.18 -17.30
CA THR A 180 19.43 -18.01 -17.54
C THR A 180 18.79 -19.37 -17.74
N THR A 181 17.69 -19.66 -17.04
CA THR A 181 16.95 -20.91 -17.12
C THR A 181 15.47 -20.58 -17.35
N ILE A 182 14.86 -21.20 -18.36
CA ILE A 182 13.42 -21.15 -18.56
C ILE A 182 12.80 -22.18 -17.60
N LEU A 183 11.85 -21.73 -16.79
CA LEU A 183 11.14 -22.57 -15.83
C LEU A 183 10.07 -23.42 -16.54
N THR A 184 9.65 -24.51 -15.90
CA THR A 184 8.52 -25.31 -16.35
C THR A 184 7.19 -24.64 -16.01
N GLY A 185 7.12 -23.97 -14.88
CA GLY A 185 5.98 -23.20 -14.41
C GLY A 185 6.06 -21.71 -14.81
N ASP A 186 5.06 -20.95 -14.38
CA ASP A 186 4.92 -19.51 -14.67
C ASP A 186 5.88 -18.60 -13.88
N GLY A 187 6.61 -19.15 -12.89
CA GLY A 187 7.50 -18.38 -12.01
C GLY A 187 6.77 -17.58 -10.91
N GLY A 188 5.50 -17.89 -10.65
CA GLY A 188 4.76 -17.32 -9.52
C GLY A 188 5.45 -17.61 -8.19
N PHE A 189 5.27 -16.75 -7.20
CA PHE A 189 6.01 -16.87 -5.93
C PHE A 189 5.62 -18.12 -5.10
N GLU A 190 4.48 -18.73 -5.37
CA GLU A 190 4.01 -20.00 -4.77
C GLU A 190 4.33 -21.23 -5.64
N SER A 191 4.96 -21.06 -6.81
CA SER A 191 5.35 -22.19 -7.65
C SER A 191 6.41 -23.06 -6.98
N GLU A 192 6.44 -24.37 -7.29
CA GLU A 192 7.42 -25.30 -6.73
C GLU A 192 8.86 -24.82 -6.95
N GLU A 193 9.15 -24.26 -8.12
CA GLU A 193 10.47 -23.75 -8.48
C GLU A 193 10.84 -22.50 -7.68
N SER A 194 9.89 -21.58 -7.45
CA SER A 194 10.11 -20.42 -6.59
C SER A 194 10.26 -20.80 -5.11
N LEU A 195 9.48 -21.75 -4.64
CA LEU A 195 9.59 -22.27 -3.28
C LEU A 195 10.90 -23.01 -3.04
N ALA A 196 11.42 -23.74 -4.01
CA ALA A 196 12.73 -24.38 -3.93
C ALA A 196 13.86 -23.33 -3.79
N VAL A 197 13.81 -22.24 -4.56
CA VAL A 197 14.77 -21.13 -4.42
C VAL A 197 14.59 -20.42 -3.09
N LEU A 198 13.35 -20.22 -2.63
CA LEU A 198 13.05 -19.61 -1.33
C LEU A 198 13.66 -20.45 -0.20
N ASP A 199 13.57 -21.77 -0.25
CA ASP A 199 14.12 -22.66 0.76
C ASP A 199 15.65 -22.53 0.86
N GLU A 200 16.31 -22.36 -0.28
CA GLU A 200 17.76 -22.21 -0.34
C GLU A 200 18.28 -20.80 -0.03
N CYS A 201 17.50 -19.75 -0.21
CA CYS A 201 17.95 -18.37 -0.02
C CYS A 201 18.07 -17.99 1.46
N ASP A 202 18.79 -16.90 1.74
CA ASP A 202 18.91 -16.31 3.07
C ASP A 202 18.03 -15.07 3.21
N ILE A 203 17.93 -14.27 2.14
CA ILE A 203 17.22 -12.98 2.18
C ILE A 203 16.41 -12.83 0.89
N VAL A 204 15.13 -12.49 1.02
CA VAL A 204 14.23 -12.11 -0.10
C VAL A 204 14.16 -10.59 -0.20
N ILE A 205 14.47 -10.05 -1.39
CA ILE A 205 14.40 -8.59 -1.64
C ILE A 205 13.68 -8.34 -2.95
N THR A 206 12.47 -7.73 -2.88
CA THR A 206 11.60 -7.63 -4.06
C THR A 206 10.46 -6.61 -3.88
N ASN A 207 9.74 -6.36 -4.98
CA ASN A 207 8.47 -5.66 -5.02
C ASN A 207 7.37 -6.66 -5.39
N PRO A 208 6.67 -7.26 -4.41
CA PRO A 208 5.60 -8.23 -4.71
C PRO A 208 4.34 -7.55 -5.22
N PRO A 209 3.44 -8.26 -5.94
CA PRO A 209 2.15 -7.74 -6.33
C PRO A 209 1.36 -7.25 -5.10
N PHE A 210 0.87 -6.01 -5.11
CA PHE A 210 0.18 -5.43 -3.94
C PHE A 210 -1.13 -6.15 -3.60
N SER A 211 -1.79 -6.73 -4.59
CA SER A 211 -2.99 -7.56 -4.38
C SER A 211 -2.72 -8.81 -3.55
N GLU A 212 -1.51 -9.37 -3.65
CA GLU A 212 -1.10 -10.62 -3.00
C GLU A 212 -0.15 -10.38 -1.80
N PHE A 213 0.06 -9.12 -1.42
CA PHE A 213 1.02 -8.72 -0.39
C PHE A 213 0.84 -9.48 0.93
N ARG A 214 -0.41 -9.71 1.37
CA ARG A 214 -0.70 -10.45 2.62
C ARG A 214 -0.27 -11.91 2.54
N ALA A 215 -0.55 -12.58 1.43
CA ALA A 215 -0.16 -13.97 1.20
C ALA A 215 1.37 -14.08 1.15
N PHE A 216 2.02 -13.15 0.43
CA PHE A 216 3.46 -13.09 0.30
C PHE A 216 4.17 -12.89 1.65
N VAL A 217 3.74 -11.91 2.46
CA VAL A 217 4.29 -11.70 3.83
C VAL A 217 4.07 -12.94 4.70
N SER A 218 2.90 -13.57 4.63
CA SER A 218 2.60 -14.80 5.36
C SER A 218 3.56 -15.95 4.99
N LEU A 219 3.87 -16.09 3.69
CA LEU A 219 4.84 -17.06 3.18
C LEU A 219 6.25 -16.77 3.75
N LEU A 220 6.71 -15.53 3.69
CA LEU A 220 8.04 -15.14 4.18
C LEU A 220 8.20 -15.36 5.68
N LEU A 221 7.21 -15.00 6.49
CA LEU A 221 7.24 -15.23 7.93
C LEU A 221 7.25 -16.72 8.26
N LYS A 222 6.43 -17.53 7.59
CA LYS A 222 6.40 -18.99 7.77
C LYS A 222 7.71 -19.65 7.37
N SER A 223 8.37 -19.18 6.32
CA SER A 223 9.65 -19.70 5.87
C SER A 223 10.83 -19.33 6.80
N GLY A 224 10.63 -18.39 7.73
CA GLY A 224 11.67 -17.88 8.61
C GLY A 224 12.79 -17.11 7.92
N LYS A 225 12.60 -16.72 6.65
CA LYS A 225 13.61 -16.01 5.87
C LYS A 225 13.70 -14.54 6.29
N LYS A 226 14.89 -13.96 6.10
CA LYS A 226 15.03 -12.51 6.15
C LYS A 226 14.43 -11.91 4.87
N PHE A 227 13.88 -10.70 4.98
CA PHE A 227 13.30 -10.05 3.83
C PHE A 227 13.35 -8.52 3.89
N LEU A 228 13.28 -7.90 2.72
CA LEU A 228 13.16 -6.46 2.51
C LEU A 228 12.26 -6.26 1.28
N ILE A 229 10.99 -5.91 1.48
CA ILE A 229 9.98 -5.90 0.42
C ILE A 229 9.21 -4.58 0.39
N ILE A 230 8.72 -4.22 -0.79
CA ILE A 230 7.90 -3.02 -0.99
C ILE A 230 6.43 -3.35 -0.79
N GLY A 231 5.70 -2.48 -0.09
CA GLY A 231 4.27 -2.63 0.11
C GLY A 231 3.56 -1.30 0.38
N ASN A 232 2.23 -1.32 0.29
CA ASN A 232 1.42 -0.16 0.60
C ASN A 232 1.26 0.01 2.12
N ASN A 233 1.42 1.23 2.64
CA ASN A 233 1.27 1.55 4.06
C ASN A 233 -0.12 1.19 4.62
N ASN A 234 -1.16 1.20 3.77
CA ASN A 234 -2.49 0.78 4.18
C ASN A 234 -2.55 -0.70 4.58
N ALA A 235 -1.58 -1.51 4.12
CA ALA A 235 -1.48 -2.91 4.52
C ALA A 235 -1.29 -3.07 6.04
N VAL A 236 -0.73 -2.09 6.73
CA VAL A 236 -0.60 -2.06 8.19
C VAL A 236 -1.96 -2.22 8.88
N SER A 237 -3.06 -1.84 8.25
CA SER A 237 -4.40 -2.02 8.82
C SER A 237 -4.92 -3.47 8.82
N TYR A 238 -4.26 -4.37 8.11
CA TYR A 238 -4.62 -5.79 8.08
C TYR A 238 -3.97 -6.54 9.25
N LYS A 239 -4.72 -7.46 9.86
CA LYS A 239 -4.26 -8.27 11.00
C LYS A 239 -2.97 -9.03 10.68
N GLU A 240 -2.89 -9.62 9.49
CA GLU A 240 -1.75 -10.42 9.03
C GLU A 240 -0.45 -9.61 8.91
N ILE A 241 -0.56 -8.29 8.77
CA ILE A 241 0.57 -7.37 8.65
C ILE A 241 0.86 -6.69 9.99
N PHE A 242 -0.18 -6.25 10.71
CA PHE A 242 0.01 -5.53 11.95
C PHE A 242 0.48 -6.44 13.09
N THR A 243 0.00 -7.69 13.15
CA THR A 243 0.42 -8.63 14.21
C THR A 243 1.93 -8.87 14.21
N PRO A 244 2.60 -9.20 13.08
CA PRO A 244 4.04 -9.29 13.04
C PRO A 244 4.77 -7.99 13.41
N ILE A 245 4.20 -6.82 13.07
CA ILE A 245 4.77 -5.52 13.48
C ILE A 245 4.69 -5.34 14.99
N LYS A 246 3.53 -5.63 15.58
CA LYS A 246 3.31 -5.58 17.03
C LYS A 246 4.24 -6.52 17.79
N ASN A 247 4.48 -7.72 17.24
CA ASN A 247 5.35 -8.74 17.82
C ASN A 247 6.85 -8.52 17.54
N GLU A 248 7.21 -7.42 16.91
CA GLU A 248 8.61 -7.11 16.53
C GLU A 248 9.24 -8.12 15.54
N GLU A 249 8.42 -8.94 14.86
CA GLU A 249 8.83 -9.90 13.83
C GLU A 249 9.07 -9.22 12.47
N MET A 250 8.45 -8.05 12.26
CA MET A 250 8.55 -7.22 11.08
C MET A 250 8.44 -5.73 11.44
N ARG A 251 9.02 -4.86 10.62
CA ARG A 251 8.95 -3.39 10.78
C ARG A 251 8.93 -2.70 9.42
N LEU A 252 8.69 -1.40 9.42
CA LEU A 252 8.93 -0.57 8.23
C LEU A 252 10.44 -0.37 8.03
N GLY A 253 10.86 -0.23 6.77
CA GLY A 253 12.26 -0.06 6.39
C GLY A 253 12.88 1.28 6.82
N TYR A 254 14.17 1.43 6.54
CA TYR A 254 14.95 2.61 6.93
C TYR A 254 14.42 3.92 6.32
N SER A 255 13.96 3.88 5.07
CA SER A 255 13.40 5.03 4.37
C SER A 255 11.88 5.18 4.53
N ALA A 256 11.29 4.57 5.56
CA ALA A 256 9.86 4.69 5.84
C ALA A 256 9.38 6.16 5.84
N ASN A 257 8.16 6.38 5.37
CA ASN A 257 7.53 7.70 5.21
C ASN A 257 8.16 8.61 4.13
N LYS A 258 9.11 8.13 3.34
CA LYS A 258 9.56 8.82 2.14
C LYS A 258 8.69 8.42 0.95
N THR A 259 8.42 9.37 0.08
CA THR A 259 7.71 9.08 -1.16
C THR A 259 8.63 8.37 -2.13
N MET A 260 8.20 7.22 -2.64
CA MET A 260 8.93 6.46 -3.67
C MET A 260 8.49 6.87 -5.07
N THR A 261 9.40 6.77 -6.02
CA THR A 261 9.15 7.02 -7.43
C THR A 261 9.13 5.70 -8.21
N PHE A 262 8.16 5.55 -9.08
CA PHE A 262 8.01 4.34 -9.90
C PHE A 262 7.99 4.69 -11.38
N MET A 263 8.47 3.78 -12.21
CA MET A 263 8.17 3.78 -13.64
C MET A 263 6.78 3.15 -13.84
N MET A 264 5.99 3.79 -14.68
CA MET A 264 4.59 3.44 -14.91
C MET A 264 4.29 3.38 -16.41
N PRO A 265 3.32 2.57 -16.83
CA PRO A 265 2.85 2.57 -18.22
C PRO A 265 2.39 3.96 -18.69
N MET A 266 2.46 4.20 -20.01
CA MET A 266 2.09 5.49 -20.62
C MET A 266 0.66 5.97 -20.35
N SER A 267 -0.24 5.06 -19.93
CA SER A 267 -1.62 5.37 -19.55
C SER A 267 -1.76 6.14 -18.24
N TYR A 268 -0.69 6.26 -17.47
CA TYR A 268 -0.67 7.00 -16.20
C TYR A 268 -0.23 8.44 -16.37
N GLU A 269 -0.59 9.30 -15.41
CA GLU A 269 -0.05 10.65 -15.31
C GLU A 269 1.37 10.60 -14.74
N GLY A 270 2.30 11.36 -15.34
CA GLY A 270 3.68 11.43 -14.89
C GLY A 270 4.61 11.99 -15.95
N GLU A 271 5.87 12.14 -15.62
CA GLU A 271 6.92 12.60 -16.53
C GLU A 271 7.42 11.45 -17.40
N LEU A 272 7.70 11.72 -18.68
CA LEU A 272 8.26 10.72 -19.58
C LEU A 272 9.68 10.33 -19.13
N THR A 273 10.01 9.05 -19.25
CA THR A 273 11.40 8.59 -19.11
C THR A 273 12.25 9.08 -20.29
N ASP A 274 13.56 9.09 -20.14
CA ASP A 274 14.51 9.49 -21.20
C ASP A 274 14.32 8.69 -22.50
N GLU A 275 13.87 7.45 -22.40
CA GLU A 275 13.57 6.60 -23.55
C GLU A 275 12.17 6.85 -24.16
N GLY A 276 11.32 7.65 -23.53
CA GLY A 276 9.98 7.99 -23.99
C GLY A 276 8.97 6.84 -23.99
N LYS A 277 9.31 5.67 -23.44
CA LYS A 277 8.47 4.47 -23.45
C LYS A 277 7.60 4.31 -22.18
N MET A 278 8.01 4.93 -21.09
CA MET A 278 7.33 4.86 -19.79
C MET A 278 7.24 6.25 -19.16
N LYS A 279 6.48 6.38 -18.10
CA LYS A 279 6.39 7.59 -17.29
C LYS A 279 6.92 7.34 -15.91
N THR A 280 7.49 8.35 -15.27
CA THR A 280 7.84 8.31 -13.85
C THR A 280 6.82 9.10 -13.05
N GLY A 281 6.49 8.61 -11.86
CA GLY A 281 5.59 9.31 -10.97
C GLY A 281 5.79 8.91 -9.51
N LYS A 282 5.49 9.85 -8.62
CA LYS A 282 5.56 9.65 -7.18
C LYS A 282 4.30 8.92 -6.71
N VAL A 283 4.47 7.78 -6.06
CA VAL A 283 3.37 7.02 -5.47
C VAL A 283 3.41 7.20 -3.95
N PRO A 284 2.41 7.89 -3.37
CA PRO A 284 2.34 8.07 -1.92
C PRO A 284 1.97 6.76 -1.22
N ALA A 285 2.20 6.72 0.09
CA ALA A 285 1.83 5.61 0.97
C ALA A 285 2.44 4.25 0.57
N ILE A 286 3.61 4.25 -0.05
CA ILE A 286 4.43 3.06 -0.26
C ILE A 286 5.62 3.10 0.69
N SER A 287 5.96 1.95 1.28
CA SER A 287 7.13 1.80 2.15
C SER A 287 7.77 0.43 1.97
N TRP A 288 8.99 0.32 2.47
CA TRP A 288 9.65 -0.95 2.67
C TRP A 288 9.14 -1.61 3.95
N PHE A 289 9.00 -2.94 3.92
CA PHE A 289 8.69 -3.80 5.04
C PHE A 289 9.82 -4.81 5.19
N THR A 290 10.29 -5.05 6.42
CA THR A 290 11.50 -5.85 6.62
C THR A 290 11.56 -6.47 8.03
N ASN A 291 12.31 -7.55 8.15
CA ASN A 291 12.78 -8.10 9.43
C ASN A 291 14.32 -7.97 9.59
N LEU A 292 14.94 -7.14 8.73
CA LEU A 292 16.31 -6.66 8.92
C LEU A 292 16.30 -5.41 9.81
N THR A 293 17.38 -5.17 10.53
CA THR A 293 17.53 -4.02 11.41
C THR A 293 18.79 -3.23 11.10
N THR A 294 18.78 -1.94 11.43
CA THR A 294 19.96 -1.07 11.42
C THR A 294 20.04 -0.34 12.75
N LYS A 295 21.24 0.09 13.14
CA LYS A 295 21.44 0.85 14.40
C LYS A 295 20.48 2.02 14.52
N LYS A 296 20.28 2.79 13.44
CA LYS A 296 19.38 3.94 13.44
C LYS A 296 17.91 3.58 13.69
N MET A 297 17.47 2.39 13.27
CA MET A 297 16.10 1.92 13.50
C MET A 297 15.87 1.48 14.95
N GLU A 298 16.91 1.37 15.72
CA GLU A 298 16.90 1.00 17.15
C GLU A 298 17.18 2.22 18.06
N GLU A 299 17.49 3.38 17.48
CA GLU A 299 17.69 4.61 18.24
C GLU A 299 16.37 5.13 18.82
N PRO A 300 16.34 5.47 20.12
CA PRO A 300 15.17 6.06 20.75
C PRO A 300 14.77 7.41 20.10
N ILE A 301 13.48 7.66 20.02
CA ILE A 301 12.95 8.97 19.59
C ILE A 301 13.26 10.00 20.67
N ILE A 302 13.81 11.14 20.28
CA ILE A 302 14.03 12.28 21.17
C ILE A 302 12.67 12.93 21.46
N LEU A 303 12.22 12.85 22.71
CA LEU A 303 10.96 13.41 23.16
C LEU A 303 11.18 14.78 23.80
N THR A 304 10.57 15.81 23.25
CA THR A 304 10.67 17.20 23.74
C THR A 304 9.36 17.73 24.30
N ALA A 305 8.22 17.15 23.91
CA ALA A 305 6.90 17.55 24.39
C ALA A 305 6.66 17.09 25.84
N THR A 306 5.82 17.82 26.56
CA THR A 306 5.37 17.50 27.93
C THR A 306 3.85 17.46 27.97
N TYR A 307 3.31 16.60 28.83
CA TYR A 307 1.87 16.47 29.06
C TYR A 307 1.37 17.43 30.16
N ASP A 308 2.12 17.59 31.23
CA ASP A 308 1.60 18.07 32.52
C ASP A 308 1.76 19.56 32.84
N ASN A 309 2.57 20.34 32.15
CA ASN A 309 2.96 21.67 32.69
C ASN A 309 2.55 22.87 31.85
N ASP A 310 1.75 22.72 30.81
CA ASP A 310 1.31 23.87 30.02
C ASP A 310 -0.20 23.82 29.83
N THR A 311 -0.91 24.72 30.48
CA THR A 311 -2.38 24.90 30.35
C THR A 311 -2.81 25.09 28.87
N ASN A 312 -1.91 25.62 28.04
CA ASN A 312 -2.13 25.80 26.61
C ASN A 312 -1.93 24.51 25.80
N ARG A 313 -1.26 23.49 26.37
CA ARG A 313 -1.03 22.20 25.69
C ARG A 313 -1.98 21.08 26.11
N ARG A 314 -2.72 21.20 27.21
CA ARG A 314 -3.75 20.23 27.62
C ARG A 314 -4.86 20.07 26.56
N GLU A 315 -5.16 21.12 25.82
CA GLU A 315 -6.13 21.08 24.71
C GLU A 315 -5.64 20.26 23.52
N ASN A 316 -4.34 19.96 23.41
CA ASN A 316 -3.75 19.20 22.31
C ASN A 316 -3.74 17.69 22.52
N TYR A 317 -4.07 17.19 23.71
CA TYR A 317 -4.11 15.75 24.03
C TYR A 317 -5.53 15.32 24.40
N GLU A 318 -6.45 15.42 23.45
CA GLU A 318 -7.82 14.95 23.59
C GLU A 318 -7.83 13.43 23.82
N LYS A 319 -8.79 12.95 24.61
CA LYS A 319 -9.02 11.52 24.82
C LYS A 319 -9.95 10.95 23.76
N TYR A 320 -9.75 9.68 23.42
CA TYR A 320 -10.70 8.96 22.56
C TYR A 320 -11.97 8.61 23.31
N ASP A 321 -13.10 8.62 22.58
CA ASP A 321 -14.43 8.34 23.16
C ASP A 321 -14.58 6.87 23.61
N SER A 322 -13.89 5.94 22.96
CA SER A 322 -14.09 4.50 23.10
C SER A 322 -12.93 3.75 23.77
N TYR A 323 -11.84 4.44 24.09
CA TYR A 323 -10.65 3.82 24.65
C TYR A 323 -9.86 4.84 25.51
N ASP A 324 -9.38 4.41 26.67
CA ASP A 324 -8.61 5.30 27.55
C ASP A 324 -7.18 5.51 27.04
N ALA A 325 -7.07 6.38 26.04
CA ALA A 325 -5.82 6.82 25.46
C ALA A 325 -5.93 8.27 25.01
N ILE A 326 -4.81 8.97 25.01
CA ILE A 326 -4.71 10.34 24.47
C ILE A 326 -4.41 10.30 22.96
N ASN A 327 -4.93 11.27 22.22
CA ASN A 327 -4.59 11.48 20.83
C ASN A 327 -3.32 12.32 20.69
N VAL A 328 -2.37 11.80 19.93
CA VAL A 328 -1.14 12.50 19.56
C VAL A 328 -1.11 12.67 18.05
N ASP A 329 -1.35 13.87 17.55
CA ASP A 329 -1.51 14.12 16.10
C ASP A 329 -0.21 14.03 15.31
N ARG A 330 0.94 14.24 15.96
CA ARG A 330 2.27 14.17 15.33
C ARG A 330 3.24 13.40 16.22
N VAL A 331 4.15 12.67 15.62
CA VAL A 331 5.17 11.88 16.34
C VAL A 331 6.05 12.80 17.24
N GLU A 332 6.33 14.02 16.79
CA GLU A 332 7.11 15.02 17.53
C GLU A 332 6.42 15.50 18.82
N ASN A 333 5.10 15.31 18.89
CA ASN A 333 4.28 15.70 20.05
C ASN A 333 4.07 14.55 21.06
N ILE A 334 4.77 13.44 20.93
CA ILE A 334 4.72 12.38 21.94
C ILE A 334 5.31 12.94 23.25
N PRO A 335 4.51 12.99 24.35
CA PRO A 335 4.99 13.56 25.59
C PRO A 335 5.98 12.62 26.30
N LYS A 336 7.02 13.21 26.90
CA LYS A 336 8.07 12.47 27.63
C LYS A 336 7.66 12.04 29.05
N ASP A 337 6.61 12.63 29.58
CA ASP A 337 6.13 12.55 30.96
C ASP A 337 4.71 11.95 31.07
N TYR A 338 4.27 11.18 30.08
CA TYR A 338 2.97 10.49 30.10
C TYR A 338 3.16 8.98 30.02
N ASP A 339 2.66 8.27 31.01
CA ASP A 339 2.80 6.82 31.15
C ASP A 339 1.57 6.03 30.68
N GLY A 340 0.50 6.71 30.27
CA GLY A 340 -0.71 6.11 29.73
C GLY A 340 -0.57 5.69 28.27
N VAL A 341 -1.66 5.14 27.73
CA VAL A 341 -1.71 4.75 26.31
C VAL A 341 -1.91 5.98 25.43
N MET A 342 -1.20 6.02 24.32
CA MET A 342 -1.23 7.11 23.33
C MET A 342 -1.57 6.58 21.95
N GLY A 343 -2.50 7.24 21.25
CA GLY A 343 -2.79 6.95 19.85
C GLY A 343 -1.98 7.89 18.94
N VAL A 344 -1.03 7.31 18.21
CA VAL A 344 -0.13 8.04 17.29
C VAL A 344 -0.47 7.75 15.83
N PRO A 345 -0.10 8.61 14.87
CA PRO A 345 -0.29 8.33 13.44
C PRO A 345 0.43 7.05 13.00
N ILE A 346 -0.07 6.37 11.95
CA ILE A 346 0.57 5.17 11.38
C ILE A 346 2.04 5.46 10.96
N THR A 347 2.36 6.68 10.58
CA THR A 347 3.73 7.11 10.24
C THR A 347 4.73 6.96 11.39
N TYR A 348 4.25 6.83 12.63
CA TYR A 348 5.07 6.48 13.79
C TYR A 348 5.84 5.17 13.60
N LEU A 349 5.24 4.16 12.93
CA LEU A 349 5.86 2.86 12.74
C LEU A 349 7.23 2.92 12.04
N GLY A 350 7.46 3.92 11.21
CA GLY A 350 8.77 4.18 10.60
C GLY A 350 9.83 4.73 11.55
N LYS A 351 9.44 5.11 12.77
CA LYS A 351 10.33 5.63 13.82
C LYS A 351 10.23 4.79 15.10
N HIS A 352 9.48 3.68 15.06
CA HIS A 352 9.25 2.84 16.24
C HIS A 352 10.57 2.27 16.77
N CYS A 353 10.82 2.51 18.07
CA CYS A 353 11.92 1.93 18.82
C CYS A 353 11.36 0.99 19.90
N PRO A 354 11.57 -0.33 19.75
CA PRO A 354 11.03 -1.35 20.68
C PRO A 354 11.53 -1.20 22.11
N SER A 355 12.72 -0.67 22.32
CA SER A 355 13.24 -0.42 23.68
C SER A 355 12.55 0.73 24.40
N GLN A 356 11.93 1.65 23.65
CA GLN A 356 11.31 2.86 24.21
C GLN A 356 9.79 2.72 24.36
N PHE A 357 9.12 2.07 23.41
CA PHE A 357 7.67 1.94 23.39
C PHE A 357 7.23 0.51 23.08
N GLU A 358 6.11 0.12 23.68
CA GLU A 358 5.34 -1.06 23.34
C GLU A 358 4.20 -0.68 22.41
N ILE A 359 3.95 -1.47 21.36
CA ILE A 359 2.76 -1.35 20.52
C ILE A 359 1.61 -2.13 21.18
N ILE A 360 0.58 -1.43 21.64
CA ILE A 360 -0.58 -2.03 22.28
C ILE A 360 -1.55 -2.58 21.21
N GLY A 361 -1.80 -1.81 20.16
CA GLY A 361 -2.74 -2.18 19.10
C GLY A 361 -2.97 -1.10 18.07
N LEU A 362 -4.07 -1.24 17.35
CA LEU A 362 -4.46 -0.37 16.24
C LEU A 362 -5.89 0.15 16.44
N MET A 363 -6.16 1.35 15.99
CA MET A 363 -7.52 1.91 15.87
C MET A 363 -7.76 2.25 14.39
N ALA A 364 -8.34 1.31 13.62
CA ALA A 364 -8.43 1.46 12.15
C ALA A 364 -9.74 0.94 11.52
N SER A 365 -10.55 0.15 12.22
CA SER A 365 -11.78 -0.43 11.66
C SER A 365 -12.92 -0.49 12.67
N THR A 366 -14.14 -0.81 12.21
CA THR A 366 -15.28 -1.04 13.08
C THR A 366 -15.17 -2.35 13.87
N THR A 367 -14.51 -3.34 13.31
CA THR A 367 -14.33 -4.65 13.95
C THR A 367 -13.31 -4.50 15.07
N LYS A 368 -13.73 -4.86 16.28
CA LYS A 368 -12.85 -4.92 17.45
C LYS A 368 -12.38 -6.36 17.64
N ASP A 369 -11.08 -6.52 17.86
CA ASP A 369 -10.45 -7.79 18.19
C ASP A 369 -9.25 -7.56 19.14
N GLU A 370 -8.38 -8.53 19.30
CA GLU A 370 -7.22 -8.48 20.20
C GLU A 370 -6.18 -7.40 19.82
N ILE A 371 -6.20 -6.93 18.57
CA ILE A 371 -5.24 -5.94 18.05
C ILE A 371 -5.91 -4.65 17.59
N ASN A 372 -7.20 -4.68 17.22
CA ASN A 372 -7.93 -3.53 16.73
C ASN A 372 -9.02 -3.10 17.72
N PHE A 373 -8.90 -1.87 18.23
CA PHE A 373 -9.74 -1.29 19.27
C PHE A 373 -10.91 -0.45 18.72
N GLY A 374 -11.21 -0.57 17.45
CA GLY A 374 -12.25 0.20 16.77
C GLY A 374 -11.70 1.44 16.07
N TYR A 375 -12.58 2.28 15.53
CA TYR A 375 -12.16 3.57 14.97
C TYR A 375 -11.84 4.59 16.06
N PRO A 376 -10.84 5.47 15.83
CA PRO A 376 -10.54 6.56 16.74
C PRO A 376 -11.58 7.69 16.58
N TYR A 377 -12.49 7.81 17.53
CA TYR A 377 -13.41 8.94 17.63
C TYR A 377 -13.01 9.85 18.78
N ILE A 378 -13.12 11.15 18.57
CA ILE A 378 -12.92 12.19 19.58
C ILE A 378 -14.09 13.17 19.49
N ASN A 379 -14.85 13.33 20.56
CA ASN A 379 -16.08 14.14 20.60
C ASN A 379 -17.04 13.80 19.45
N GLY A 380 -17.20 12.51 19.15
CA GLY A 380 -18.03 12.01 18.05
C GLY A 380 -17.44 12.17 16.65
N VAL A 381 -16.26 12.79 16.50
CA VAL A 381 -15.60 13.00 15.19
C VAL A 381 -14.57 11.91 14.94
N LYS A 382 -14.71 11.21 13.82
CA LYS A 382 -13.78 10.16 13.38
C LYS A 382 -12.44 10.77 12.95
N LYS A 383 -11.36 10.25 13.53
CA LYS A 383 -9.98 10.57 13.12
C LYS A 383 -9.42 9.49 12.18
N TYR A 384 -8.26 9.77 11.59
CA TYR A 384 -7.49 8.78 10.82
C TYR A 384 -7.02 7.64 11.73
N ALA A 385 -6.70 6.48 11.12
CA ALA A 385 -6.17 5.34 11.85
C ALA A 385 -4.98 5.70 12.75
N ARG A 386 -4.94 5.08 13.92
CA ARG A 386 -3.92 5.31 14.97
C ARG A 386 -3.30 4.00 15.41
N VAL A 387 -2.02 4.04 15.69
CA VAL A 387 -1.30 3.01 16.43
C VAL A 387 -1.36 3.38 17.91
N LEU A 388 -1.80 2.45 18.75
CA LEU A 388 -1.77 2.62 20.19
C LEU A 388 -0.42 2.17 20.71
N ILE A 389 0.26 3.07 21.43
CA ILE A 389 1.56 2.82 22.04
C ILE A 389 1.53 3.13 23.54
N LYS A 390 2.42 2.50 24.27
CA LYS A 390 2.68 2.81 25.67
C LYS A 390 4.19 2.89 25.89
N ARG A 391 4.62 3.85 26.70
CA ARG A 391 6.03 3.98 27.08
C ARG A 391 6.43 2.77 27.93
N LYS A 392 7.57 2.16 27.63
CA LYS A 392 8.19 1.18 28.50
C LYS A 392 8.83 1.92 29.68
N SER A 393 8.67 1.42 30.90
CA SER A 393 9.45 1.89 32.04
C SER A 393 10.93 1.69 31.73
N MET A 394 11.71 2.78 31.69
CA MET A 394 13.15 2.61 31.61
C MET A 394 13.60 1.91 32.89
N ASP A 395 14.22 0.77 32.73
CA ASP A 395 15.00 0.19 33.80
C ASP A 395 16.17 1.16 34.08
N GLU A 396 16.25 1.70 35.28
CA GLU A 396 17.27 2.69 35.66
C GLU A 396 18.72 2.15 35.53
N SER A 397 18.87 0.84 35.20
CA SER A 397 20.17 0.18 35.01
C SER A 397 20.98 0.65 33.80
N TYR A 398 20.42 1.46 32.88
CA TYR A 398 21.12 2.01 31.70
C TYR A 398 21.57 3.46 31.85
N LEU A 399 21.47 4.05 33.04
CA LEU A 399 21.85 5.45 33.31
C LEU A 399 23.24 5.58 33.93
N TYR A 400 24.05 4.50 33.97
CA TYR A 400 25.44 4.55 34.50
C TYR A 400 26.45 4.02 33.51
#